data_da0f3cc9d0c05764cf8f2c14d86a3445
#
_entry.id   da0f3cc9d0c05764cf8f2c14d86a3445
#
_cell.length_a   1.000
_cell.length_b   1.000
_cell.length_c   1.000
_cell.angle_alpha   90.00
_cell.angle_beta   90.00
_cell.angle_gamma   90.00
#
_symmetry.space_group_name_H-M   'P 1'
#
loop_
_entity.id
_entity.type
_entity.pdbx_description
1 polymer ?
#
loop_
_entity_poly.entity_id
_entity_poly.type
_entity_poly.pdbx_seq_one_letter_code
_entity_poly.pdbx_strand_id
1 'polypeptide(L)'
;MHLLPHSLRSLAASSAALLAAAFFLPACSSKTTGSSSSEDLLSFVDPFIGTGEHGHTFPGATRPNAMVQFSPDTHLIGWDASSGYHESDSVIYAFSLTHLSGTGIGDLGDVAILPYSGADTLRPIAQFDKTEEAASPGCYSVRLKNFGIQTELTSTDRVGLLRATYADSTDRKLLLDLGHILQPNWGHKVVGNDFRLVNDSTIVGTYYTKGWAEHHQMSYILRLSTPADSIALYRDGERQRLSAGFAVERDTADLKLHLYLPKGSAPYLVKVGLSAVSPEGAERNMQAELPDWDFEAVRTESRRIWADLLGKIRIETSDTAVLKNFYTALYHSHIAPFNYQDVDGSFRGMDKAIHKNPRPEEGHYTVFSIWDTYRALHPLLTIIDPDQALRYGKSLVSDYDEGTILPRWPLASNYTGCMPAYHSVSILADLVAKGLATSEDLRHWTEAAQRSSIYRADLAEKFAGTRELDLITRHPYYKER
;
A
#
# COMPACT_ATOMS: atom_id res chain seq x y z
N MET A 1 -12.79 44.29 77.05
CA MET A 1 -11.86 44.39 78.20
C MET A 1 -10.66 43.56 77.85
N HIS A 2 -9.56 44.25 77.62
CA HIS A 2 -8.15 43.87 77.87
C HIS A 2 -7.68 42.54 77.23
N LEU A 3 -6.62 42.46 76.57
CA LEU A 3 -5.45 43.19 76.12
C LEU A 3 -4.50 42.16 75.48
N LEU A 4 -3.94 42.54 74.40
CA LEU A 4 -2.70 42.03 73.87
C LEU A 4 -1.54 42.11 74.88
N PRO A 5 -0.29 41.68 74.67
CA PRO A 5 0.44 41.54 73.41
C PRO A 5 1.64 40.53 73.41
N HIS A 6 2.31 40.46 72.21
CA HIS A 6 3.78 40.38 71.96
C HIS A 6 4.52 39.08 72.33
N SER A 7 5.54 38.61 71.74
CA SER A 7 6.44 39.03 70.61
C SER A 7 7.46 37.94 70.35
N LEU A 8 7.84 37.82 69.07
CA LEU A 8 9.20 37.85 68.50
C LEU A 8 10.31 36.81 68.86
N ARG A 9 10.88 36.32 67.75
CA ARG A 9 12.31 36.00 67.47
C ARG A 9 12.80 34.60 67.80
N SER A 10 13.23 33.85 66.90
CA SER A 10 14.35 33.82 65.96
C SER A 10 15.43 32.80 66.33
N LEU A 11 15.94 32.13 65.31
CA LEU A 11 17.31 31.65 65.07
C LEU A 11 17.68 30.18 65.39
N ALA A 12 18.09 29.58 64.27
CA ALA A 12 19.35 28.85 64.02
C ALA A 12 19.43 27.34 64.31
N ALA A 13 19.53 26.63 63.23
CA ALA A 13 20.55 25.63 62.90
C ALA A 13 21.12 24.72 64.00
N SER A 14 21.01 23.44 63.73
CA SER A 14 22.19 22.54 63.72
C SER A 14 21.79 21.09 63.35
N SER A 15 22.63 20.49 62.56
CA SER A 15 22.65 19.12 62.05
C SER A 15 22.72 18.06 63.14
N ALA A 16 22.02 16.96 62.95
CA ALA A 16 22.40 15.69 63.57
C ALA A 16 22.00 14.52 62.65
N ALA A 17 22.99 13.83 62.15
CA ALA A 17 22.89 12.57 61.47
C ALA A 17 22.48 11.46 62.45
N LEU A 18 21.47 10.65 62.00
CA LEU A 18 21.21 9.36 62.63
C LEU A 18 21.16 8.26 61.58
N LEU A 19 22.14 7.35 61.71
CA LEU A 19 22.16 6.07 60.99
C LEU A 19 20.91 5.26 61.35
N ALA A 20 20.18 4.81 60.34
CA ALA A 20 19.21 3.73 60.47
C ALA A 20 19.71 2.54 59.63
N ALA A 21 19.99 1.43 60.32
CA ALA A 21 20.41 0.17 59.74
C ALA A 21 19.27 -0.41 58.88
N ALA A 22 19.54 -0.62 57.60
CA ALA A 22 18.66 -1.33 56.71
C ALA A 22 18.87 -2.85 56.88
N PHE A 23 17.84 -3.55 57.28
CA PHE A 23 17.73 -5.00 57.19
C PHE A 23 17.57 -5.38 55.70
N PHE A 24 18.59 -6.03 55.15
CA PHE A 24 18.49 -6.71 53.87
C PHE A 24 17.71 -8.01 54.08
N LEU A 25 16.47 -8.06 53.58
CA LEU A 25 15.79 -9.31 53.25
C LEU A 25 16.12 -9.64 51.79
N PRO A 26 16.51 -10.87 51.45
CA PRO A 26 16.68 -11.27 50.06
C PRO A 26 15.30 -11.36 49.42
N ALA A 27 14.96 -10.37 48.62
CA ALA A 27 13.82 -10.48 47.70
C ALA A 27 14.18 -11.50 46.65
N CYS A 28 13.48 -12.63 46.60
CA CYS A 28 13.45 -13.55 45.50
C CYS A 28 13.10 -12.75 44.23
N SER A 29 14.10 -12.53 43.40
CA SER A 29 13.92 -12.02 42.05
C SER A 29 13.19 -13.12 41.24
N SER A 30 11.87 -13.10 41.23
CA SER A 30 11.10 -13.75 40.20
C SER A 30 11.44 -13.02 38.92
N LYS A 31 12.19 -13.67 38.04
CA LYS A 31 12.24 -13.29 36.63
C LYS A 31 10.80 -13.34 36.09
N THR A 32 10.09 -12.23 36.13
CA THR A 32 8.96 -12.00 35.27
C THR A 32 9.50 -12.02 33.84
N THR A 33 9.29 -13.12 33.15
CA THR A 33 9.31 -13.17 31.70
C THR A 33 8.25 -12.16 31.24
N GLY A 34 8.69 -10.94 30.96
CA GLY A 34 7.83 -9.90 30.43
C GLY A 34 7.28 -10.38 29.10
N SER A 35 5.98 -10.63 29.04
CA SER A 35 5.26 -10.71 27.76
C SER A 35 5.54 -9.38 27.05
N SER A 36 6.32 -9.40 25.96
CA SER A 36 6.50 -8.24 25.10
C SER A 36 5.12 -7.77 24.63
N SER A 37 4.86 -6.46 24.67
CA SER A 37 3.63 -5.91 24.11
C SER A 37 3.57 -6.21 22.61
N SER A 38 2.39 -6.21 21.99
CA SER A 38 2.30 -6.45 20.53
C SER A 38 2.99 -5.35 19.72
N GLU A 39 3.12 -4.14 20.27
CA GLU A 39 3.90 -3.05 19.66
C GLU A 39 5.41 -3.34 19.63
N ASP A 40 5.94 -4.09 20.61
CA ASP A 40 7.35 -4.48 20.62
C ASP A 40 7.70 -5.36 19.41
N LEU A 41 6.73 -6.11 18.84
CA LEU A 41 6.94 -6.96 17.67
C LEU A 41 7.25 -6.17 16.41
N LEU A 42 6.75 -4.94 16.28
CA LEU A 42 7.04 -4.07 15.14
C LEU A 42 8.53 -3.73 15.02
N SER A 43 9.26 -3.75 16.13
CA SER A 43 10.71 -3.47 16.15
C SER A 43 11.53 -4.57 15.47
N PHE A 44 10.96 -5.77 15.31
CA PHE A 44 11.60 -6.88 14.61
C PHE A 44 11.29 -6.90 13.11
N VAL A 45 10.35 -6.09 12.62
CA VAL A 45 10.07 -6.01 11.17
C VAL A 45 11.05 -5.05 10.53
N ASP A 46 11.72 -5.54 9.51
CA ASP A 46 12.61 -4.74 8.66
C ASP A 46 12.10 -4.75 7.21
N PRO A 47 11.35 -3.69 6.80
CA PRO A 47 10.80 -3.62 5.44
C PRO A 47 11.85 -3.56 4.32
N PHE A 48 13.13 -3.33 4.65
CA PHE A 48 14.21 -3.36 3.66
C PHE A 48 14.69 -4.77 3.31
N ILE A 49 14.34 -5.81 4.09
CA ILE A 49 14.63 -7.19 3.71
C ILE A 49 13.88 -7.52 2.41
N GLY A 50 14.62 -8.00 1.41
CA GLY A 50 14.07 -8.32 0.09
C GLY A 50 14.03 -7.15 -0.89
N THR A 51 14.56 -5.97 -0.55
CA THR A 51 14.64 -4.83 -1.48
C THR A 51 15.94 -4.81 -2.30
N GLY A 52 16.89 -5.68 -1.99
CA GLY A 52 18.14 -5.81 -2.72
C GLY A 52 18.19 -7.04 -3.62
N GLU A 53 19.19 -7.11 -4.45
CA GLU A 53 19.40 -8.16 -5.45
C GLU A 53 18.12 -8.40 -6.27
N HIS A 54 17.52 -9.60 -6.18
CA HIS A 54 16.32 -10.01 -6.89
C HIS A 54 15.12 -10.22 -5.95
N GLY A 55 15.08 -9.51 -4.82
CA GLY A 55 14.02 -9.71 -3.82
C GLY A 55 12.68 -9.08 -4.19
N HIS A 56 12.68 -7.97 -4.94
CA HIS A 56 11.52 -7.30 -5.51
C HIS A 56 10.45 -6.92 -4.48
N THR A 57 10.86 -6.43 -3.30
CA THR A 57 9.97 -5.85 -2.31
C THR A 57 10.18 -4.34 -2.20
N PHE A 58 9.27 -3.66 -1.52
CA PHE A 58 9.33 -2.21 -1.30
C PHE A 58 9.25 -1.86 0.20
N PRO A 59 9.90 -0.78 0.67
CA PRO A 59 9.92 -0.41 2.09
C PRO A 59 8.81 0.56 2.48
N GLY A 60 7.93 0.94 1.57
CA GLY A 60 6.95 2.02 1.75
C GLY A 60 5.85 1.73 2.77
N ALA A 61 5.05 2.75 3.03
CA ALA A 61 3.96 2.69 3.99
C ALA A 61 2.74 1.98 3.40
N THR A 62 2.28 0.93 4.08
CA THR A 62 1.04 0.21 3.76
C THR A 62 0.40 -0.34 5.02
N ARG A 63 -0.90 -0.62 5.00
CA ARG A 63 -1.60 -1.47 5.97
C ARG A 63 -1.66 -2.91 5.47
N PRO A 64 -1.99 -3.88 6.33
CA PRO A 64 -2.20 -5.25 5.87
C PRO A 64 -3.25 -5.31 4.76
N ASN A 65 -2.89 -5.92 3.64
CA ASN A 65 -3.80 -6.14 2.50
C ASN A 65 -4.51 -4.87 1.98
N ALA A 66 -3.89 -3.71 2.11
CA ALA A 66 -4.45 -2.43 1.70
C ALA A 66 -4.29 -2.18 0.20
N MET A 67 -5.20 -1.38 -0.40
CA MET A 67 -5.08 -0.90 -1.79
C MET A 67 -3.87 0.01 -1.97
N VAL A 68 -3.50 0.77 -0.94
CA VAL A 68 -2.37 1.70 -0.98
C VAL A 68 -1.09 1.04 -0.48
N GLN A 69 -0.05 1.06 -1.32
CA GLN A 69 1.33 0.75 -1.02
C GLN A 69 2.18 1.97 -1.37
N PHE A 70 2.24 2.95 -0.46
CA PHE A 70 2.85 4.24 -0.71
C PHE A 70 4.36 4.19 -0.51
N SER A 71 5.12 4.08 -1.60
CA SER A 71 6.56 3.79 -1.56
C SER A 71 7.37 4.69 -2.51
N PRO A 72 8.68 4.90 -2.23
CA PRO A 72 9.56 5.54 -3.19
C PRO A 72 9.84 4.64 -4.40
N ASP A 73 9.90 5.26 -5.58
CA ASP A 73 10.36 4.65 -6.83
C ASP A 73 11.79 5.10 -7.10
N THR A 74 12.72 4.19 -6.92
CA THR A 74 14.18 4.42 -7.09
C THR A 74 14.73 3.72 -8.31
N HIS A 75 14.05 2.66 -8.78
CA HIS A 75 14.47 1.83 -9.90
C HIS A 75 13.33 1.69 -10.91
N LEU A 76 13.52 2.16 -12.13
CA LEU A 76 12.46 2.21 -13.14
C LEU A 76 12.66 1.24 -14.30
N ILE A 77 13.88 0.73 -14.52
CA ILE A 77 14.27 -0.03 -15.73
C ILE A 77 14.97 -1.32 -15.34
N GLY A 78 14.60 -2.42 -16.01
CA GLY A 78 15.20 -3.72 -15.76
C GLY A 78 14.34 -4.60 -14.88
N TRP A 79 14.81 -5.82 -14.62
CA TRP A 79 14.05 -6.80 -13.86
C TRP A 79 13.87 -6.40 -12.39
N ASP A 80 14.90 -5.83 -11.80
CA ASP A 80 14.89 -5.43 -10.39
C ASP A 80 14.06 -4.17 -10.11
N ALA A 81 13.51 -3.54 -11.17
CA ALA A 81 12.55 -2.45 -11.05
C ALA A 81 11.09 -2.90 -10.74
N SER A 82 10.84 -4.20 -10.55
CA SER A 82 9.48 -4.75 -10.42
C SER A 82 8.66 -4.13 -9.29
N SER A 83 9.29 -3.82 -8.17
CA SER A 83 8.63 -3.19 -7.01
C SER A 83 8.87 -1.68 -6.91
N GLY A 84 9.50 -1.07 -7.91
CA GLY A 84 9.82 0.35 -7.93
C GLY A 84 11.01 0.78 -7.07
N TYR A 85 11.42 -0.02 -6.11
CA TYR A 85 12.52 0.29 -5.18
C TYR A 85 13.64 -0.75 -5.26
N HIS A 86 14.90 -0.27 -5.18
CA HIS A 86 16.05 -1.14 -5.00
C HIS A 86 17.04 -0.54 -4.00
N GLU A 87 17.58 -1.37 -3.09
CA GLU A 87 18.44 -0.90 -1.99
C GLU A 87 19.75 -0.26 -2.43
N SER A 88 20.26 -0.61 -3.63
CA SER A 88 21.52 -0.03 -4.16
C SER A 88 21.36 1.39 -4.69
N ASP A 89 20.13 1.89 -4.83
CA ASP A 89 19.88 3.20 -5.43
C ASP A 89 20.09 4.34 -4.43
N SER A 90 20.40 5.53 -4.98
CA SER A 90 20.61 6.78 -4.24
C SER A 90 19.76 7.94 -4.76
N VAL A 91 18.80 7.64 -5.65
CA VAL A 91 17.88 8.63 -6.22
C VAL A 91 16.43 8.14 -6.08
N ILE A 92 15.51 9.09 -5.93
CA ILE A 92 14.07 8.85 -5.94
C ILE A 92 13.48 9.65 -7.09
N TYR A 93 12.73 8.98 -7.97
CA TYR A 93 12.02 9.59 -9.09
C TYR A 93 10.65 10.10 -8.68
N ALA A 94 9.97 9.35 -7.82
CA ALA A 94 8.64 9.70 -7.29
C ALA A 94 8.33 8.86 -6.04
N PHE A 95 7.20 9.17 -5.41
CA PHE A 95 6.50 8.29 -4.48
C PHE A 95 5.17 7.92 -5.13
N SER A 96 4.99 6.66 -5.54
CA SER A 96 3.72 6.20 -6.11
C SER A 96 2.88 5.42 -5.11
N LEU A 97 1.59 5.31 -5.37
CA LEU A 97 0.60 4.83 -4.39
C LEU A 97 0.38 3.32 -4.43
N THR A 98 0.84 2.64 -5.49
CA THR A 98 0.58 1.20 -5.68
C THR A 98 1.84 0.48 -6.16
N HIS A 99 2.11 -0.69 -5.55
CA HIS A 99 3.29 -1.50 -5.87
C HIS A 99 2.98 -2.99 -5.81
N LEU A 100 3.66 -3.77 -6.63
CA LEU A 100 3.74 -5.22 -6.48
C LEU A 100 4.87 -5.57 -5.48
N SER A 101 4.73 -6.69 -4.78
CA SER A 101 5.73 -7.19 -3.84
C SER A 101 6.06 -8.65 -4.13
N GLY A 102 7.35 -8.96 -4.27
CA GLY A 102 7.83 -10.31 -4.52
C GLY A 102 7.55 -10.84 -5.94
N THR A 103 7.20 -9.99 -6.89
CA THR A 103 6.93 -10.39 -8.29
C THR A 103 8.13 -10.16 -9.18
N GLY A 104 8.24 -10.94 -10.27
CA GLY A 104 9.30 -10.78 -11.27
C GLY A 104 8.95 -9.83 -12.40
N ILE A 105 7.85 -9.10 -12.30
CA ILE A 105 7.42 -8.11 -13.29
C ILE A 105 6.82 -6.90 -12.59
N GLY A 106 7.13 -5.70 -13.05
CA GLY A 106 6.54 -4.45 -12.60
C GLY A 106 5.25 -4.17 -13.34
N ASP A 107 4.30 -3.74 -12.58
CA ASP A 107 3.04 -3.15 -13.03
C ASP A 107 2.62 -2.17 -11.93
N LEU A 108 1.50 -1.49 -12.07
CA LEU A 108 1.07 -0.49 -11.10
C LEU A 108 1.99 0.76 -11.12
N GLY A 109 2.40 1.31 -9.96
CA GLY A 109 3.11 2.59 -9.88
C GLY A 109 2.17 3.78 -10.08
N ASP A 110 0.89 3.62 -9.71
CA ASP A 110 -0.15 4.61 -9.96
C ASP A 110 0.04 5.87 -9.12
N VAL A 111 -0.27 7.01 -9.73
CA VAL A 111 -0.37 8.33 -9.08
C VAL A 111 0.92 8.71 -8.35
N ALA A 112 1.94 9.00 -9.13
CA ALA A 112 3.26 9.34 -8.63
C ALA A 112 3.39 10.82 -8.26
N ILE A 113 3.84 11.11 -7.05
CA ILE A 113 4.08 12.47 -6.56
C ILE A 113 5.51 12.63 -6.03
N LEU A 114 6.06 13.84 -6.15
CA LEU A 114 7.38 14.16 -5.58
C LEU A 114 7.40 15.58 -5.04
N PRO A 115 7.62 15.79 -3.73
CA PRO A 115 7.93 17.11 -3.21
C PRO A 115 9.35 17.51 -3.65
N TYR A 116 9.50 18.72 -4.16
CA TYR A 116 10.78 19.21 -4.63
C TYR A 116 10.94 20.72 -4.42
N SER A 117 12.16 21.24 -4.62
CA SER A 117 12.49 22.66 -4.53
C SER A 117 13.51 23.06 -5.60
N GLY A 118 13.72 24.35 -5.78
CA GLY A 118 14.71 24.89 -6.73
C GLY A 118 14.17 25.06 -8.14
N ALA A 119 15.03 24.87 -9.16
CA ALA A 119 14.69 25.14 -10.55
C ALA A 119 13.54 24.25 -11.07
N ASP A 120 12.72 24.81 -11.98
CA ASP A 120 11.71 24.05 -12.69
C ASP A 120 12.36 23.15 -13.73
N THR A 121 12.41 21.87 -13.43
CA THR A 121 12.84 20.82 -14.36
C THR A 121 11.64 19.94 -14.68
N LEU A 122 11.53 19.48 -15.91
CA LEU A 122 10.40 18.64 -16.32
C LEU A 122 10.23 17.40 -15.41
N ARG A 123 11.36 16.81 -15.00
CA ARG A 123 11.42 15.66 -14.08
C ARG A 123 12.45 15.92 -13.00
N PRO A 124 12.07 16.52 -11.88
CA PRO A 124 12.96 16.63 -10.73
C PRO A 124 13.30 15.22 -10.21
N ILE A 125 14.56 15.01 -9.87
CA ILE A 125 15.06 13.75 -9.30
C ILE A 125 15.62 14.06 -7.92
N ALA A 126 15.13 13.39 -6.91
CA ALA A 126 15.60 13.55 -5.55
C ALA A 126 16.87 12.69 -5.32
N GLN A 127 17.84 13.20 -4.60
CA GLN A 127 18.97 12.43 -4.07
C GLN A 127 18.75 12.13 -2.60
N PHE A 128 19.08 10.94 -2.17
CA PHE A 128 18.96 10.54 -0.77
C PHE A 128 20.17 9.70 -0.31
N ASP A 129 20.26 9.49 0.99
CA ASP A 129 21.27 8.66 1.62
C ASP A 129 20.55 7.60 2.47
N LYS A 130 21.03 6.36 2.40
CA LYS A 130 20.45 5.25 3.17
C LYS A 130 20.50 5.47 4.69
N THR A 131 21.41 6.29 5.18
CA THR A 131 21.51 6.66 6.59
C THR A 131 20.45 7.67 7.04
N GLU A 132 19.79 8.33 6.09
CA GLU A 132 18.70 9.29 6.32
C GLU A 132 17.33 8.74 5.84
N GLU A 133 17.26 7.42 5.66
CA GLU A 133 16.08 6.67 5.27
C GLU A 133 15.64 5.75 6.41
N ALA A 134 14.35 5.64 6.66
CA ALA A 134 13.81 4.73 7.66
C ALA A 134 12.43 4.20 7.24
N ALA A 135 12.20 2.91 7.53
CA ALA A 135 10.93 2.26 7.30
C ALA A 135 10.52 1.41 8.50
N SER A 136 9.23 1.34 8.75
CA SER A 136 8.62 0.39 9.69
C SER A 136 7.17 0.14 9.26
N PRO A 137 6.50 -0.93 9.76
CA PRO A 137 5.12 -1.21 9.36
C PRO A 137 4.22 0.02 9.47
N GLY A 138 3.60 0.40 8.34
CA GLY A 138 2.70 1.55 8.25
C GLY A 138 3.34 2.92 8.10
N CYS A 139 4.67 3.03 8.03
CA CYS A 139 5.33 4.30 7.77
C CYS A 139 6.71 4.19 7.11
N TYR A 140 7.04 5.23 6.35
CA TYR A 140 8.33 5.40 5.69
C TYR A 140 8.76 6.86 5.82
N SER A 141 10.07 7.11 5.90
CA SER A 141 10.61 8.47 5.90
C SER A 141 11.98 8.54 5.23
N VAL A 142 12.25 9.67 4.57
CA VAL A 142 13.54 9.91 3.90
C VAL A 142 13.81 11.41 3.79
N ARG A 143 15.09 11.77 3.81
CA ARG A 143 15.53 13.12 3.51
C ARG A 143 15.93 13.24 2.04
N LEU A 144 15.25 14.13 1.30
CA LEU A 144 15.58 14.48 -0.08
C LEU A 144 16.69 15.55 -0.05
N LYS A 145 17.95 15.11 -0.18
CA LYS A 145 19.14 15.93 0.13
C LYS A 145 19.27 17.16 -0.74
N ASN A 146 19.20 16.99 -2.07
CA ASN A 146 19.34 18.09 -3.02
C ASN A 146 18.21 19.10 -2.98
N PHE A 147 17.06 18.72 -2.41
CA PHE A 147 15.90 19.60 -2.23
C PHE A 147 15.77 20.15 -0.80
N GLY A 148 16.50 19.59 0.16
CA GLY A 148 16.42 19.99 1.57
C GLY A 148 15.08 19.68 2.22
N ILE A 149 14.42 18.58 1.81
CA ILE A 149 13.08 18.23 2.25
C ILE A 149 13.11 16.94 3.07
N GLN A 150 12.50 16.95 4.27
CA GLN A 150 12.15 15.74 4.99
C GLN A 150 10.78 15.27 4.50
N THR A 151 10.70 14.04 4.00
CA THR A 151 9.46 13.43 3.50
C THR A 151 9.09 12.24 4.36
N GLU A 152 7.83 12.16 4.75
CA GLU A 152 7.28 11.07 5.55
C GLU A 152 5.98 10.58 4.91
N LEU A 153 5.79 9.26 4.89
CA LEU A 153 4.64 8.60 4.30
C LEU A 153 3.93 7.74 5.35
N THR A 154 2.61 7.76 5.30
CA THR A 154 1.73 6.80 5.98
C THR A 154 0.48 6.57 5.13
N SER A 155 -0.36 5.60 5.49
CA SER A 155 -1.57 5.32 4.72
C SER A 155 -2.69 4.77 5.59
N THR A 156 -3.91 4.93 5.10
CA THR A 156 -5.05 4.08 5.42
C THR A 156 -5.15 2.95 4.38
N ASP A 157 -6.28 2.27 4.29
CA ASP A 157 -6.44 1.19 3.31
C ASP A 157 -6.48 1.70 1.87
N ARG A 158 -7.08 2.89 1.64
CA ARG A 158 -7.30 3.47 0.31
C ARG A 158 -6.76 4.89 0.14
N VAL A 159 -6.13 5.45 1.17
CA VAL A 159 -5.61 6.84 1.12
C VAL A 159 -4.15 6.88 1.57
N GLY A 160 -3.29 7.38 0.69
CA GLY A 160 -1.91 7.74 1.04
C GLY A 160 -1.85 9.15 1.63
N LEU A 161 -1.02 9.35 2.64
CA LEU A 161 -0.76 10.64 3.28
C LEU A 161 0.74 10.91 3.30
N LEU A 162 1.14 11.97 2.60
CA LEU A 162 2.52 12.49 2.57
C LEU A 162 2.62 13.73 3.44
N ARG A 163 3.69 13.80 4.24
CA ARG A 163 4.11 15.00 4.97
C ARG A 163 5.47 15.44 4.47
N ALA A 164 5.57 16.66 3.93
CA ALA A 164 6.80 17.25 3.45
C ALA A 164 7.18 18.46 4.33
N THR A 165 8.35 18.40 4.94
CA THR A 165 8.93 19.51 5.72
C THR A 165 10.05 20.13 4.89
N TYR A 166 9.81 21.32 4.37
CA TYR A 166 10.76 22.08 3.57
C TYR A 166 11.65 22.94 4.45
N ALA A 167 12.89 23.18 4.04
CA ALA A 167 13.72 24.20 4.68
C ALA A 167 13.12 25.61 4.47
N ASP A 168 13.24 26.48 5.47
CA ASP A 168 12.56 27.78 5.50
C ASP A 168 12.81 28.70 4.30
N SER A 169 13.97 28.59 3.66
CA SER A 169 14.38 29.44 2.54
C SER A 169 14.08 28.86 1.15
N THR A 170 13.48 27.68 1.06
CA THR A 170 13.27 26.99 -0.21
C THR A 170 11.92 27.31 -0.84
N ASP A 171 11.88 27.33 -2.18
CA ASP A 171 10.63 27.28 -2.90
C ASP A 171 9.99 25.91 -2.72
N ARG A 172 8.71 25.89 -2.35
CA ARG A 172 7.96 24.67 -2.10
C ARG A 172 7.22 24.25 -3.35
N LYS A 173 7.45 23.06 -3.81
CA LYS A 173 6.79 22.54 -5.00
C LYS A 173 6.42 21.06 -4.80
N LEU A 174 5.37 20.65 -5.52
CA LEU A 174 4.97 19.25 -5.64
C LEU A 174 4.81 18.92 -7.12
N LEU A 175 5.42 17.83 -7.56
CA LEU A 175 5.14 17.22 -8.85
C LEU A 175 4.03 16.19 -8.68
N LEU A 176 3.06 16.16 -9.59
CA LEU A 176 2.19 15.02 -9.89
C LEU A 176 2.57 14.56 -11.30
N ASP A 177 3.23 13.40 -11.39
CA ASP A 177 3.72 12.81 -12.65
C ASP A 177 2.72 11.77 -13.18
N LEU A 178 1.89 12.17 -14.14
CA LEU A 178 0.93 11.29 -14.82
C LEU A 178 1.54 10.51 -16.00
N GLY A 179 2.83 10.68 -16.26
CA GLY A 179 3.62 9.88 -17.20
C GLY A 179 4.51 8.84 -16.52
N HIS A 180 4.42 8.73 -15.18
CA HIS A 180 5.25 7.81 -14.41
C HIS A 180 4.89 6.34 -14.70
N ILE A 181 5.91 5.50 -14.85
CA ILE A 181 5.77 4.07 -15.17
C ILE A 181 6.93 3.29 -14.57
N LEU A 182 6.63 2.13 -14.01
CA LEU A 182 7.60 1.11 -13.64
C LEU A 182 7.83 0.16 -14.81
N GLN A 183 9.07 -0.22 -15.08
CA GLN A 183 9.47 -1.17 -16.15
C GLN A 183 8.93 -0.87 -17.55
N PRO A 184 9.10 0.35 -18.11
CA PRO A 184 8.65 0.65 -19.47
C PRO A 184 9.30 -0.23 -20.55
N ASN A 185 10.51 -0.73 -20.29
CA ASN A 185 11.24 -1.63 -21.17
C ASN A 185 10.60 -3.03 -21.30
N TRP A 186 9.64 -3.39 -20.46
CA TRP A 186 8.87 -4.63 -20.52
C TRP A 186 7.45 -4.43 -21.06
N GLY A 187 7.17 -3.27 -21.63
CA GLY A 187 5.94 -2.94 -22.29
C GLY A 187 4.87 -2.32 -21.40
N HIS A 188 5.17 -2.02 -20.15
CA HIS A 188 4.31 -1.23 -19.31
C HIS A 188 4.28 0.22 -19.81
N LYS A 189 3.12 0.80 -19.99
CA LYS A 189 2.96 2.15 -20.54
C LYS A 189 1.65 2.80 -20.13
N VAL A 190 1.66 4.12 -20.07
CA VAL A 190 0.43 4.94 -19.99
C VAL A 190 -0.32 4.83 -21.31
N VAL A 191 -1.63 4.63 -21.24
CA VAL A 191 -2.55 4.58 -22.38
C VAL A 191 -3.67 5.61 -22.28
N GLY A 192 -3.63 6.46 -21.28
CA GLY A 192 -4.52 7.60 -21.11
C GLY A 192 -4.49 8.18 -19.71
N ASN A 193 -4.84 9.44 -19.63
CA ASN A 193 -5.08 10.14 -18.38
C ASN A 193 -6.31 11.03 -18.53
N ASP A 194 -7.20 10.95 -17.56
CA ASP A 194 -8.23 11.95 -17.35
C ASP A 194 -7.87 12.72 -16.09
N PHE A 195 -7.92 14.03 -16.11
CA PHE A 195 -7.86 14.80 -14.88
C PHE A 195 -8.65 16.09 -14.97
N ARG A 196 -9.08 16.58 -13.81
CA ARG A 196 -9.74 17.87 -13.65
C ARG A 196 -9.17 18.59 -12.42
N LEU A 197 -8.74 19.82 -12.62
CA LEU A 197 -8.41 20.74 -11.55
C LEU A 197 -9.72 21.31 -10.98
N VAL A 198 -10.17 20.77 -9.87
CA VAL A 198 -11.43 21.20 -9.23
C VAL A 198 -11.27 22.61 -8.65
N ASN A 199 -10.18 22.83 -7.93
CA ASN A 199 -9.73 24.12 -7.38
C ASN A 199 -8.23 24.05 -7.08
N ASP A 200 -7.64 25.10 -6.54
CA ASP A 200 -6.20 25.21 -6.28
C ASP A 200 -5.67 24.23 -5.20
N SER A 201 -6.54 23.43 -4.58
CA SER A 201 -6.16 22.40 -3.60
C SER A 201 -6.63 20.98 -3.96
N THR A 202 -7.38 20.79 -5.06
CA THR A 202 -8.02 19.52 -5.37
C THR A 202 -7.91 19.17 -6.85
N ILE A 203 -7.28 18.03 -7.14
CA ILE A 203 -7.18 17.42 -8.46
C ILE A 203 -7.84 16.04 -8.41
N VAL A 204 -8.69 15.74 -9.37
CA VAL A 204 -9.30 14.41 -9.53
C VAL A 204 -8.97 13.87 -10.91
N GLY A 205 -8.87 12.55 -11.04
CA GLY A 205 -8.59 11.98 -12.35
C GLY A 205 -8.62 10.45 -12.35
N THR A 206 -8.32 9.89 -13.51
CA THR A 206 -8.13 8.45 -13.71
C THR A 206 -6.89 8.22 -14.56
N TYR A 207 -6.05 7.35 -14.06
CA TYR A 207 -4.81 6.92 -14.69
C TYR A 207 -5.03 5.57 -15.35
N TYR A 208 -4.69 5.45 -16.63
CA TYR A 208 -4.88 4.23 -17.41
C TYR A 208 -3.54 3.73 -17.92
N THR A 209 -3.26 2.46 -17.63
CA THR A 209 -2.03 1.81 -18.07
C THR A 209 -2.32 0.49 -18.77
N LYS A 210 -1.34 0.03 -19.52
CA LYS A 210 -1.26 -1.30 -20.10
C LYS A 210 0.12 -1.85 -19.84
N GLY A 211 0.13 -3.01 -19.21
CA GLY A 211 1.33 -3.75 -18.89
C GLY A 211 1.01 -5.22 -18.86
N TRP A 212 1.32 -5.85 -17.76
CA TRP A 212 0.90 -7.22 -17.46
C TRP A 212 -0.63 -7.29 -17.25
N ALA A 213 -1.20 -6.32 -16.54
CA ALA A 213 -2.60 -6.00 -16.61
C ALA A 213 -2.88 -5.27 -17.94
N GLU A 214 -3.59 -5.91 -18.90
CA GLU A 214 -3.85 -5.32 -20.22
C GLU A 214 -4.76 -4.10 -20.19
N HIS A 215 -5.62 -4.02 -19.17
CA HIS A 215 -6.60 -2.95 -18.98
C HIS A 215 -6.60 -2.54 -17.51
N HIS A 216 -5.54 -1.83 -17.08
CA HIS A 216 -5.48 -1.27 -15.75
C HIS A 216 -5.98 0.17 -15.73
N GLN A 217 -6.76 0.50 -14.71
CA GLN A 217 -7.12 1.88 -14.40
C GLN A 217 -7.17 2.09 -12.90
N MET A 218 -6.71 3.28 -12.48
CA MET A 218 -6.79 3.73 -11.11
C MET A 218 -7.30 5.17 -11.09
N SER A 219 -8.46 5.38 -10.48
CA SER A 219 -9.01 6.71 -10.24
C SER A 219 -8.48 7.27 -8.94
N TYR A 220 -8.30 8.60 -8.90
CA TYR A 220 -7.71 9.25 -7.75
C TYR A 220 -8.33 10.60 -7.44
N ILE A 221 -8.19 11.01 -6.19
CA ILE A 221 -8.33 12.38 -5.72
C ILE A 221 -7.09 12.79 -4.96
N LEU A 222 -6.43 13.85 -5.40
CA LEU A 222 -5.33 14.48 -4.67
C LEU A 222 -5.84 15.74 -4.00
N ARG A 223 -5.59 15.86 -2.69
CA ARG A 223 -5.89 17.08 -1.91
C ARG A 223 -4.65 17.61 -1.21
N LEU A 224 -4.53 18.92 -1.21
CA LEU A 224 -3.48 19.68 -0.55
C LEU A 224 -4.00 20.27 0.76
N SER A 225 -3.19 20.27 1.81
CA SER A 225 -3.55 20.87 3.11
C SER A 225 -3.74 22.39 3.07
N THR A 226 -3.11 23.03 2.10
CA THR A 226 -3.24 24.46 1.81
C THR A 226 -3.29 24.63 0.29
N PRO A 227 -4.12 25.51 -0.27
CA PRO A 227 -4.17 25.74 -1.71
C PRO A 227 -2.80 26.11 -2.30
N ALA A 228 -2.51 25.64 -3.51
CA ALA A 228 -1.33 26.04 -4.25
C ALA A 228 -1.46 27.49 -4.73
N ASP A 229 -0.34 28.23 -4.77
CA ASP A 229 -0.29 29.60 -5.33
C ASP A 229 -0.52 29.60 -6.85
N SER A 230 -0.11 28.53 -7.51
CA SER A 230 -0.38 28.27 -8.92
C SER A 230 -0.10 26.83 -9.30
N ILE A 231 -0.70 26.37 -10.41
CA ILE A 231 -0.49 25.03 -10.97
C ILE A 231 -0.14 25.19 -12.46
N ALA A 232 0.87 24.48 -12.92
CA ALA A 232 1.26 24.42 -14.33
C ALA A 232 1.22 22.97 -14.82
N LEU A 233 0.65 22.76 -15.98
CA LEU A 233 0.72 21.52 -16.75
C LEU A 233 1.90 21.58 -17.71
N TYR A 234 2.69 20.55 -17.74
CA TYR A 234 3.61 20.24 -18.82
C TYR A 234 3.06 19.08 -19.63
N ARG A 235 2.81 19.32 -20.91
CA ARG A 235 2.32 18.35 -21.87
C ARG A 235 3.39 18.16 -22.94
N ASP A 236 4.02 17.01 -23.01
CA ASP A 236 5.18 16.72 -23.88
C ASP A 236 6.28 17.79 -23.76
N GLY A 237 6.47 18.37 -22.56
CA GLY A 237 7.45 19.40 -22.28
C GLY A 237 6.96 20.85 -22.47
N GLU A 238 5.80 21.08 -23.09
CA GLU A 238 5.22 22.42 -23.24
C GLU A 238 4.45 22.84 -21.99
N ARG A 239 4.76 24.03 -21.47
CA ARG A 239 4.22 24.54 -20.22
C ARG A 239 2.96 25.39 -20.43
N GLN A 240 1.89 25.05 -19.70
CA GLN A 240 0.65 25.83 -19.61
C GLN A 240 0.28 26.07 -18.14
N ARG A 241 -0.06 27.33 -17.79
CA ARG A 241 -0.64 27.63 -16.47
C ARG A 241 -2.12 27.22 -16.45
N LEU A 242 -2.52 26.54 -15.38
CA LEU A 242 -3.90 26.09 -15.21
C LEU A 242 -4.71 27.03 -14.31
N SER A 243 -6.03 26.96 -14.47
CA SER A 243 -7.01 27.56 -13.57
C SER A 243 -8.08 26.53 -13.19
N ALA A 244 -8.77 26.77 -12.10
CA ALA A 244 -9.87 25.91 -11.65
C ALA A 244 -10.88 25.65 -12.79
N GLY A 245 -11.35 24.40 -12.86
CA GLY A 245 -12.23 23.93 -13.93
C GLY A 245 -11.51 23.39 -15.17
N PHE A 246 -10.18 23.54 -15.29
CA PHE A 246 -9.43 22.95 -16.41
C PHE A 246 -9.52 21.42 -16.33
N ALA A 247 -9.76 20.79 -17.47
CA ALA A 247 -9.88 19.35 -17.59
C ALA A 247 -9.16 18.81 -18.84
N VAL A 248 -8.70 17.58 -18.73
CA VAL A 248 -8.14 16.77 -19.81
C VAL A 248 -8.88 15.44 -19.84
N GLU A 249 -9.24 14.99 -21.03
CA GLU A 249 -9.94 13.72 -21.24
C GLU A 249 -9.10 12.79 -22.11
N ARG A 250 -8.83 11.62 -21.57
CA ARG A 250 -8.15 10.48 -22.23
C ARG A 250 -6.88 10.86 -23.00
N ASP A 251 -6.06 11.73 -22.45
CA ASP A 251 -4.81 12.14 -23.07
C ASP A 251 -3.72 11.08 -22.90
N THR A 252 -2.99 10.79 -23.97
CA THR A 252 -1.87 9.85 -23.97
C THR A 252 -0.50 10.54 -23.93
N ALA A 253 -0.48 11.87 -23.91
CA ALA A 253 0.74 12.67 -23.80
C ALA A 253 1.46 12.46 -22.44
N ASP A 254 2.72 12.78 -22.38
CA ASP A 254 3.48 12.82 -21.13
C ASP A 254 3.03 14.05 -20.32
N LEU A 255 2.13 13.83 -19.35
CA LEU A 255 1.52 14.87 -18.55
C LEU A 255 2.17 14.98 -17.18
N LYS A 256 2.58 16.19 -16.80
CA LYS A 256 3.10 16.50 -15.47
C LYS A 256 2.49 17.78 -14.94
N LEU A 257 1.99 17.74 -13.71
CA LEU A 257 1.50 18.92 -13.03
C LEU A 257 2.51 19.36 -11.97
N HIS A 258 2.98 20.60 -12.11
CA HIS A 258 3.84 21.25 -11.13
C HIS A 258 2.98 22.19 -10.29
N LEU A 259 2.88 21.91 -9.00
CA LEU A 259 2.12 22.67 -8.04
C LEU A 259 3.08 23.54 -7.24
N TYR A 260 2.94 24.84 -7.33
CA TYR A 260 3.73 25.85 -6.61
C TYR A 260 3.03 26.15 -5.30
N LEU A 261 3.65 25.77 -4.19
CA LEU A 261 3.04 25.77 -2.88
C LEU A 261 3.37 27.07 -2.12
N PRO A 262 2.49 27.54 -1.22
CA PRO A 262 2.74 28.74 -0.45
C PRO A 262 3.97 28.60 0.45
N LYS A 263 4.71 29.69 0.63
CA LYS A 263 5.85 29.76 1.55
C LYS A 263 5.41 29.56 2.99
N GLY A 264 6.29 29.01 3.81
CA GLY A 264 6.04 28.81 5.24
C GLY A 264 6.98 27.77 5.83
N SER A 265 7.04 27.65 7.17
CA SER A 265 7.85 26.69 7.90
C SER A 265 7.07 25.45 8.35
N ALA A 266 5.73 25.52 8.39
CA ALA A 266 4.92 24.37 8.76
C ALA A 266 5.05 23.23 7.73
N PRO A 267 5.00 21.95 8.15
CA PRO A 267 4.92 20.83 7.24
C PRO A 267 3.75 20.95 6.29
N TYR A 268 3.95 20.53 5.05
CA TYR A 268 2.91 20.49 4.02
C TYR A 268 2.38 19.08 3.87
N LEU A 269 1.06 18.91 3.90
CA LEU A 269 0.42 17.61 3.80
C LEU A 269 -0.28 17.43 2.46
N VAL A 270 -0.19 16.23 1.90
CA VAL A 270 -0.85 15.83 0.67
C VAL A 270 -1.57 14.51 0.91
N LYS A 271 -2.87 14.45 0.63
CA LYS A 271 -3.66 13.23 0.63
C LYS A 271 -3.91 12.77 -0.80
N VAL A 272 -3.78 11.48 -1.05
CA VAL A 272 -4.19 10.87 -2.31
C VAL A 272 -5.09 9.67 -2.02
N GLY A 273 -6.38 9.79 -2.33
CA GLY A 273 -7.34 8.70 -2.27
C GLY A 273 -7.40 7.97 -3.60
N LEU A 274 -7.54 6.66 -3.54
CA LEU A 274 -7.61 5.76 -4.70
C LEU A 274 -8.98 5.08 -4.81
N SER A 275 -9.36 4.71 -6.04
CA SER A 275 -10.51 3.86 -6.35
C SER A 275 -10.27 3.13 -7.68
N ALA A 276 -10.56 1.83 -7.72
CA ALA A 276 -10.59 1.07 -8.97
C ALA A 276 -11.84 1.35 -9.81
N VAL A 277 -12.76 2.17 -9.31
CA VAL A 277 -14.10 2.42 -9.89
C VAL A 277 -14.18 3.79 -10.55
N SER A 278 -14.05 4.87 -9.78
CA SER A 278 -14.21 6.24 -10.28
C SER A 278 -13.57 7.28 -9.35
N PRO A 279 -13.35 8.53 -9.83
CA PRO A 279 -12.90 9.64 -8.98
C PRO A 279 -13.84 9.92 -7.79
N GLU A 280 -15.16 9.75 -7.97
CA GLU A 280 -16.15 9.90 -6.90
C GLU A 280 -16.01 8.76 -5.85
N GLY A 281 -15.61 7.55 -6.29
CA GLY A 281 -15.22 6.45 -5.41
C GLY A 281 -14.01 6.82 -4.56
N ALA A 282 -12.96 7.35 -5.19
CA ALA A 282 -11.77 7.83 -4.49
C ALA A 282 -12.09 8.93 -3.47
N GLU A 283 -13.02 9.83 -3.79
CA GLU A 283 -13.47 10.87 -2.85
C GLU A 283 -14.23 10.26 -1.67
N ARG A 284 -15.15 9.31 -1.90
CA ARG A 284 -15.86 8.60 -0.82
C ARG A 284 -14.89 7.85 0.09
N ASN A 285 -13.91 7.17 -0.49
CA ASN A 285 -12.85 6.48 0.26
C ASN A 285 -12.06 7.44 1.14
N MET A 286 -11.64 8.57 0.60
CA MET A 286 -10.92 9.61 1.35
C MET A 286 -11.76 10.21 2.47
N GLN A 287 -13.03 10.48 2.24
CA GLN A 287 -13.93 11.04 3.26
C GLN A 287 -14.20 10.05 4.40
N ALA A 288 -14.33 8.77 4.08
CA ALA A 288 -14.60 7.73 5.06
C ALA A 288 -13.38 7.39 5.92
N GLU A 289 -12.19 7.31 5.31
CA GLU A 289 -10.99 6.81 5.98
C GLU A 289 -10.09 7.91 6.54
N LEU A 290 -10.05 9.08 5.91
CA LEU A 290 -9.16 10.18 6.28
C LEU A 290 -9.83 11.55 6.07
N PRO A 291 -10.89 11.89 6.83
CA PRO A 291 -11.52 13.21 6.74
C PRO A 291 -10.56 14.33 7.17
N ASP A 292 -9.75 14.11 8.19
CA ASP A 292 -8.86 15.07 8.82
C ASP A 292 -7.43 15.01 8.28
N TRP A 293 -6.57 15.93 8.76
CA TRP A 293 -5.16 16.06 8.37
C TRP A 293 -4.19 15.57 9.46
N ASP A 294 -4.62 14.70 10.36
CA ASP A 294 -3.80 14.20 11.46
C ASP A 294 -2.89 13.05 11.01
N PHE A 295 -1.68 13.39 10.60
CA PHE A 295 -0.65 12.43 10.18
C PHE A 295 -0.29 11.44 11.30
N GLU A 296 -0.19 11.91 12.54
CA GLU A 296 0.23 11.07 13.66
C GLU A 296 -0.85 10.07 14.05
N ALA A 297 -2.11 10.46 13.98
CA ALA A 297 -3.23 9.55 14.22
C ALA A 297 -3.24 8.41 13.18
N VAL A 298 -3.06 8.72 11.89
CA VAL A 298 -2.99 7.69 10.82
C VAL A 298 -1.80 6.76 11.04
N ARG A 299 -0.62 7.32 11.32
CA ARG A 299 0.60 6.54 11.59
C ARG A 299 0.42 5.60 12.77
N THR A 300 -0.11 6.11 13.87
CA THR A 300 -0.35 5.34 15.10
C THR A 300 -1.34 4.21 14.85
N GLU A 301 -2.44 4.49 14.18
CA GLU A 301 -3.46 3.47 13.87
C GLU A 301 -2.92 2.40 12.91
N SER A 302 -2.16 2.77 11.88
CA SER A 302 -1.55 1.81 10.96
C SER A 302 -0.55 0.89 11.68
N ARG A 303 0.24 1.44 12.60
CA ARG A 303 1.14 0.66 13.47
C ARG A 303 0.37 -0.28 14.38
N ARG A 304 -0.73 0.18 14.99
CA ARG A 304 -1.59 -0.65 15.85
C ARG A 304 -2.17 -1.84 15.08
N ILE A 305 -2.70 -1.60 13.86
CA ILE A 305 -3.24 -2.66 13.01
C ILE A 305 -2.16 -3.71 12.69
N TRP A 306 -0.96 -3.29 12.35
CA TRP A 306 0.17 -4.20 12.13
C TRP A 306 0.56 -4.97 13.40
N ALA A 307 0.60 -4.30 14.56
CA ALA A 307 0.92 -4.93 15.85
C ALA A 307 -0.10 -6.01 16.22
N ASP A 308 -1.38 -5.75 16.01
CA ASP A 308 -2.46 -6.70 16.25
C ASP A 308 -2.33 -7.94 15.34
N LEU A 309 -2.03 -7.71 14.05
CA LEU A 309 -1.85 -8.80 13.10
C LEU A 309 -0.62 -9.65 13.42
N LEU A 310 0.53 -9.04 13.62
CA LEU A 310 1.78 -9.74 13.94
C LEU A 310 1.68 -10.47 15.29
N GLY A 311 0.88 -9.94 16.21
CA GLY A 311 0.59 -10.54 17.51
C GLY A 311 -0.20 -11.85 17.47
N LYS A 312 -0.76 -12.23 16.31
CA LYS A 312 -1.43 -13.53 16.12
C LYS A 312 -0.49 -14.73 16.29
N ILE A 313 0.80 -14.54 16.01
CA ILE A 313 1.84 -15.55 16.27
C ILE A 313 2.90 -14.91 17.15
N ARG A 314 3.21 -15.57 18.27
CA ARG A 314 4.31 -15.18 19.15
C ARG A 314 5.33 -16.30 19.23
N ILE A 315 6.58 -15.96 18.94
CA ILE A 315 7.71 -16.89 19.08
C ILE A 315 8.62 -16.41 20.21
N GLU A 316 9.20 -17.35 20.94
CA GLU A 316 10.13 -17.08 22.02
C GLU A 316 11.53 -17.60 21.64
N THR A 317 12.46 -16.68 21.49
CA THR A 317 13.87 -16.97 21.22
C THR A 317 14.73 -15.79 21.67
N SER A 318 15.97 -16.06 22.04
CA SER A 318 16.97 -15.04 22.32
C SER A 318 17.73 -14.58 21.06
N ASP A 319 17.50 -15.26 19.92
CA ASP A 319 18.13 -14.93 18.65
C ASP A 319 17.30 -13.84 17.92
N THR A 320 17.83 -12.62 17.93
CA THR A 320 17.19 -11.47 17.32
C THR A 320 17.12 -11.56 15.78
N ALA A 321 18.03 -12.31 15.16
CA ALA A 321 17.98 -12.53 13.69
C ALA A 321 16.81 -13.44 13.33
N VAL A 322 16.52 -14.46 14.13
CA VAL A 322 15.33 -15.30 13.95
C VAL A 322 14.06 -14.48 14.12
N LEU A 323 13.98 -13.61 15.15
CA LEU A 323 12.83 -12.72 15.35
C LEU A 323 12.63 -11.79 14.16
N LYS A 324 13.71 -11.14 13.68
CA LYS A 324 13.67 -10.24 12.53
C LYS A 324 13.17 -10.98 11.27
N ASN A 325 13.76 -12.12 10.94
CA ASN A 325 13.36 -12.89 9.76
C ASN A 325 11.91 -13.36 9.85
N PHE A 326 11.49 -13.86 11.02
CA PHE A 326 10.14 -14.37 11.21
C PHE A 326 9.09 -13.26 11.06
N TYR A 327 9.23 -12.16 11.80
CA TYR A 327 8.23 -11.09 11.78
C TYR A 327 8.25 -10.30 10.47
N THR A 328 9.40 -10.17 9.80
CA THR A 328 9.46 -9.58 8.46
C THR A 328 8.79 -10.48 7.43
N ALA A 329 8.98 -11.80 7.48
CA ALA A 329 8.28 -12.74 6.61
C ALA A 329 6.76 -12.71 6.84
N LEU A 330 6.33 -12.67 8.11
CA LEU A 330 4.91 -12.53 8.46
C LEU A 330 4.33 -11.20 7.96
N TYR A 331 5.08 -10.10 8.07
CA TYR A 331 4.72 -8.80 7.49
C TYR A 331 4.54 -8.90 5.98
N HIS A 332 5.52 -9.42 5.23
CA HIS A 332 5.44 -9.55 3.79
C HIS A 332 4.28 -10.45 3.33
N SER A 333 3.92 -11.47 4.10
CA SER A 333 2.81 -12.38 3.78
C SER A 333 1.43 -11.71 3.82
N HIS A 334 1.33 -10.46 4.35
CA HIS A 334 0.10 -9.70 4.42
C HIS A 334 0.14 -8.39 3.59
N ILE A 335 1.12 -8.23 2.70
CA ILE A 335 1.12 -7.12 1.74
C ILE A 335 0.22 -7.45 0.54
N ALA A 336 0.32 -8.66 0.00
CA ALA A 336 -0.51 -9.15 -1.10
C ALA A 336 -1.10 -10.53 -0.72
N PRO A 337 -2.30 -10.87 -1.18
CA PRO A 337 -3.26 -10.06 -1.98
C PRO A 337 -3.75 -8.81 -1.26
N PHE A 338 -4.19 -7.80 -2.02
CA PHE A 338 -4.71 -6.57 -1.45
C PHE A 338 -6.15 -6.26 -1.89
N ASN A 339 -6.86 -5.50 -1.06
CA ASN A 339 -8.24 -5.09 -1.29
C ASN A 339 -8.34 -4.17 -2.51
N TYR A 340 -9.30 -4.45 -3.40
CA TYR A 340 -9.51 -3.74 -4.66
C TYR A 340 -10.93 -3.16 -4.80
N GLN A 341 -11.63 -2.98 -3.69
CA GLN A 341 -12.97 -2.38 -3.65
C GLN A 341 -13.01 -1.07 -2.87
N ASP A 342 -13.97 -0.22 -3.20
CA ASP A 342 -14.27 1.01 -2.47
C ASP A 342 -14.97 0.72 -1.13
N VAL A 343 -15.01 1.70 -0.23
CA VAL A 343 -15.66 1.57 1.10
C VAL A 343 -17.14 1.22 1.01
N ASP A 344 -17.81 1.57 -0.09
CA ASP A 344 -19.22 1.23 -0.32
C ASP A 344 -19.42 -0.16 -0.94
N GLY A 345 -18.35 -0.94 -1.10
CA GLY A 345 -18.37 -2.28 -1.68
C GLY A 345 -18.31 -2.30 -3.22
N SER A 346 -18.22 -1.16 -3.90
CA SER A 346 -18.10 -1.13 -5.36
C SER A 346 -16.69 -1.54 -5.79
N PHE A 347 -16.59 -2.36 -6.84
CA PHE A 347 -15.32 -2.79 -7.41
C PHE A 347 -15.46 -3.03 -8.91
N ARG A 348 -14.34 -3.09 -9.62
CA ARG A 348 -14.29 -3.45 -11.02
C ARG A 348 -14.03 -4.94 -11.16
N GLY A 349 -14.91 -5.63 -11.86
CA GLY A 349 -14.83 -7.08 -12.09
C GLY A 349 -13.94 -7.49 -13.24
N MET A 350 -13.72 -8.78 -13.39
CA MET A 350 -12.95 -9.39 -14.49
C MET A 350 -13.58 -9.13 -15.86
N ASP A 351 -14.90 -8.89 -15.93
CA ASP A 351 -15.65 -8.46 -17.12
C ASP A 351 -15.50 -6.95 -17.43
N LYS A 352 -14.74 -6.22 -16.61
CA LYS A 352 -14.54 -4.76 -16.64
C LYS A 352 -15.77 -3.94 -16.23
N ALA A 353 -16.88 -4.58 -15.89
CA ALA A 353 -18.05 -3.90 -15.33
C ALA A 353 -17.82 -3.49 -13.87
N ILE A 354 -18.65 -2.58 -13.37
CA ILE A 354 -18.67 -2.23 -11.96
C ILE A 354 -19.68 -3.11 -11.25
N HIS A 355 -19.20 -3.82 -10.27
CA HIS A 355 -19.97 -4.68 -9.39
C HIS A 355 -20.08 -4.07 -8.00
N LYS A 356 -20.92 -4.67 -7.17
CA LYS A 356 -21.07 -4.27 -5.77
C LYS A 356 -21.10 -5.50 -4.88
N ASN A 357 -20.13 -5.55 -3.96
CA ASN A 357 -20.12 -6.56 -2.92
C ASN A 357 -21.26 -6.27 -1.92
N PRO A 358 -22.23 -7.19 -1.75
CA PRO A 358 -23.34 -6.98 -0.81
C PRO A 358 -22.89 -6.95 0.66
N ARG A 359 -21.66 -7.41 0.93
CA ARG A 359 -21.01 -7.40 2.24
C ARG A 359 -19.64 -6.69 2.13
N PRO A 360 -19.63 -5.35 2.12
CA PRO A 360 -18.41 -4.56 1.91
C PRO A 360 -17.26 -4.89 2.88
N GLU A 361 -17.62 -5.35 4.10
CA GLU A 361 -16.67 -5.76 5.14
C GLU A 361 -15.87 -7.03 4.78
N GLU A 362 -16.32 -7.81 3.82
CA GLU A 362 -15.60 -9.00 3.33
C GLU A 362 -14.48 -8.64 2.36
N GLY A 363 -14.55 -7.48 1.70
CA GLY A 363 -13.59 -7.05 0.71
C GLY A 363 -13.70 -7.82 -0.62
N HIS A 364 -13.05 -7.29 -1.66
CA HIS A 364 -12.74 -7.98 -2.91
C HIS A 364 -11.24 -7.81 -3.15
N TYR A 365 -10.50 -8.90 -3.32
CA TYR A 365 -9.04 -8.90 -3.33
C TYR A 365 -8.49 -9.27 -4.70
N THR A 366 -7.32 -8.69 -5.02
CA THR A 366 -6.56 -8.95 -6.25
C THR A 366 -5.09 -9.18 -5.95
N VAL A 367 -4.27 -9.44 -6.98
CA VAL A 367 -2.83 -9.74 -6.87
C VAL A 367 -2.60 -11.04 -6.11
N PHE A 368 -3.16 -12.11 -6.64
CA PHE A 368 -2.91 -13.44 -6.13
C PHE A 368 -1.82 -14.15 -6.94
N SER A 369 -0.63 -14.32 -6.37
CA SER A 369 0.40 -15.22 -6.89
C SER A 369 0.11 -16.66 -6.44
N ILE A 370 -0.97 -17.21 -6.95
CA ILE A 370 -1.57 -18.44 -6.41
C ILE A 370 -0.61 -19.65 -6.49
N TRP A 371 0.17 -19.76 -7.57
CA TRP A 371 1.10 -20.85 -7.78
C TRP A 371 2.22 -20.91 -6.73
N ASP A 372 2.53 -19.77 -6.09
CA ASP A 372 3.46 -19.67 -4.96
C ASP A 372 2.75 -19.93 -3.64
N THR A 373 1.61 -19.27 -3.42
CA THR A 373 1.00 -19.08 -2.11
C THR A 373 0.10 -20.25 -1.67
N TYR A 374 -0.38 -21.07 -2.61
CA TYR A 374 -1.31 -22.17 -2.29
C TYR A 374 -0.73 -23.24 -1.36
N ARG A 375 0.60 -23.39 -1.35
CA ARG A 375 1.30 -24.43 -0.57
C ARG A 375 1.44 -24.08 0.91
N ALA A 376 1.66 -22.82 1.22
CA ALA A 376 2.02 -22.40 2.57
C ALA A 376 1.17 -21.23 3.08
N LEU A 377 1.12 -20.10 2.37
CA LEU A 377 0.42 -18.90 2.85
C LEU A 377 -1.08 -19.14 3.08
N HIS A 378 -1.79 -19.66 2.06
CA HIS A 378 -3.23 -19.90 2.23
C HIS A 378 -3.53 -20.93 3.31
N PRO A 379 -2.85 -22.09 3.41
CA PRO A 379 -3.00 -23.00 4.54
C PRO A 379 -2.67 -22.39 5.90
N LEU A 380 -1.64 -21.54 6.00
CA LEU A 380 -1.31 -20.82 7.23
C LEU A 380 -2.46 -19.89 7.66
N LEU A 381 -2.99 -19.11 6.72
CA LEU A 381 -4.09 -18.18 7.01
C LEU A 381 -5.34 -18.89 7.52
N THR A 382 -5.64 -20.10 7.08
CA THR A 382 -6.77 -20.88 7.63
C THR A 382 -6.63 -21.20 9.12
N ILE A 383 -5.41 -21.08 9.67
CA ILE A 383 -5.10 -21.31 11.08
C ILE A 383 -5.06 -19.99 11.87
N ILE A 384 -4.36 -18.97 11.33
CA ILE A 384 -4.09 -17.74 12.07
C ILE A 384 -5.08 -16.60 11.75
N ASP A 385 -5.75 -16.68 10.59
CA ASP A 385 -6.72 -15.69 10.12
C ASP A 385 -7.78 -16.34 9.21
N PRO A 386 -8.62 -17.25 9.76
CA PRO A 386 -9.59 -18.01 8.97
C PRO A 386 -10.59 -17.11 8.23
N ASP A 387 -10.96 -15.96 8.79
CA ASP A 387 -11.85 -15.00 8.16
C ASP A 387 -11.21 -14.40 6.90
N GLN A 388 -9.93 -14.02 6.97
CA GLN A 388 -9.20 -13.50 5.81
C GLN A 388 -8.98 -14.59 4.75
N ALA A 389 -8.70 -15.83 5.16
CA ALA A 389 -8.58 -16.95 4.24
C ALA A 389 -9.90 -17.19 3.48
N LEU A 390 -11.04 -17.10 4.16
CA LEU A 390 -12.37 -17.23 3.55
C LEU A 390 -12.67 -16.07 2.58
N ARG A 391 -12.32 -14.84 2.93
CA ARG A 391 -12.47 -13.65 2.06
C ARG A 391 -11.69 -13.83 0.75
N TYR A 392 -10.49 -14.39 0.80
CA TYR A 392 -9.71 -14.70 -0.40
C TYR A 392 -10.38 -15.75 -1.27
N GLY A 393 -10.90 -16.83 -0.67
CA GLY A 393 -11.66 -17.84 -1.40
C GLY A 393 -12.87 -17.26 -2.12
N LYS A 394 -13.62 -16.38 -1.44
CA LYS A 394 -14.78 -15.69 -2.02
C LYS A 394 -14.36 -14.76 -3.17
N SER A 395 -13.23 -14.05 -3.05
CA SER A 395 -12.72 -13.18 -4.14
C SER A 395 -12.35 -13.99 -5.39
N LEU A 396 -11.70 -15.15 -5.23
CA LEU A 396 -11.36 -16.04 -6.35
C LEU A 396 -12.62 -16.57 -7.07
N VAL A 397 -13.70 -16.80 -6.33
CA VAL A 397 -14.98 -17.24 -6.91
C VAL A 397 -15.73 -16.06 -7.53
N SER A 398 -15.66 -14.86 -6.95
CA SER A 398 -16.17 -13.63 -7.58
C SER A 398 -15.51 -13.39 -8.94
N ASP A 399 -14.18 -13.55 -9.03
CA ASP A 399 -13.45 -13.50 -10.31
C ASP A 399 -14.00 -14.51 -11.36
N TYR A 400 -14.37 -15.72 -10.90
CA TYR A 400 -15.01 -16.70 -11.76
C TYR A 400 -16.42 -16.26 -12.19
N ASP A 401 -17.23 -15.74 -11.30
CA ASP A 401 -18.61 -15.31 -11.61
C ASP A 401 -18.63 -14.22 -12.68
N GLU A 402 -17.69 -13.32 -12.63
CA GLU A 402 -17.55 -12.20 -13.56
C GLU A 402 -16.84 -12.60 -14.86
N GLY A 403 -15.76 -13.36 -14.72
CA GLY A 403 -14.86 -13.72 -15.83
C GLY A 403 -15.09 -15.09 -16.43
N THR A 404 -15.87 -15.96 -15.77
CA THR A 404 -16.26 -17.32 -16.20
C THR A 404 -15.17 -18.39 -16.06
N ILE A 405 -14.00 -18.06 -15.52
CA ILE A 405 -12.92 -19.01 -15.20
C ILE A 405 -12.24 -18.62 -13.88
N LEU A 406 -11.92 -19.61 -13.04
CA LEU A 406 -11.12 -19.37 -11.83
C LEU A 406 -9.73 -18.85 -12.21
N PRO A 407 -9.27 -17.76 -11.57
CA PRO A 407 -8.02 -17.13 -11.95
C PRO A 407 -6.78 -17.97 -11.56
N ARG A 408 -5.68 -17.75 -12.29
CA ARG A 408 -4.34 -18.28 -11.97
C ARG A 408 -3.47 -17.21 -11.31
N TRP A 409 -3.48 -16.02 -11.88
CA TRP A 409 -2.75 -14.85 -11.41
C TRP A 409 -3.56 -13.59 -11.75
N PRO A 410 -4.61 -13.28 -10.98
CA PRO A 410 -5.41 -12.09 -11.21
C PRO A 410 -4.65 -10.84 -10.77
N LEU A 411 -4.66 -9.81 -11.61
CA LEU A 411 -4.05 -8.51 -11.37
C LEU A 411 -5.01 -7.39 -11.75
N ALA A 412 -5.54 -6.65 -10.77
CA ALA A 412 -6.36 -5.47 -11.01
C ALA A 412 -7.47 -5.73 -12.04
N SER A 413 -8.31 -6.72 -11.81
CA SER A 413 -9.39 -7.16 -12.68
C SER A 413 -8.95 -7.72 -14.04
N ASN A 414 -7.73 -8.21 -14.16
CA ASN A 414 -7.22 -8.84 -15.37
C ASN A 414 -6.76 -10.27 -15.09
N TYR A 415 -7.05 -11.17 -16.04
CA TYR A 415 -6.37 -12.45 -16.14
C TYR A 415 -5.03 -12.22 -16.82
N THR A 416 -3.94 -12.46 -16.13
CA THR A 416 -2.61 -12.27 -16.74
C THR A 416 -2.17 -13.45 -17.60
N GLY A 417 -2.86 -14.57 -17.49
CA GLY A 417 -2.48 -15.80 -18.15
C GLY A 417 -1.17 -16.41 -17.69
N CYS A 418 -0.62 -15.93 -16.60
CA CYS A 418 0.72 -16.27 -16.16
C CYS A 418 0.74 -17.48 -15.24
N MET A 419 1.85 -18.22 -15.27
CA MET A 419 2.20 -19.34 -14.39
C MET A 419 1.26 -20.58 -14.52
N PRO A 420 1.59 -21.70 -13.88
CA PRO A 420 0.77 -22.91 -13.92
C PRO A 420 -0.61 -22.70 -13.29
N ALA A 421 -1.63 -23.32 -13.84
CA ALA A 421 -2.95 -23.43 -13.23
C ALA A 421 -2.97 -24.74 -12.40
N TYR A 422 -3.80 -24.86 -11.55
CA TYR A 422 -5.21 -24.79 -11.28
C TYR A 422 -5.37 -24.61 -9.77
N HIS A 423 -4.45 -23.82 -9.21
CA HIS A 423 -4.22 -23.77 -7.76
C HIS A 423 -5.31 -23.02 -6.98
N SER A 424 -6.16 -22.21 -7.64
CA SER A 424 -7.38 -21.69 -7.01
C SER A 424 -8.23 -22.81 -6.40
N VAL A 425 -8.34 -23.94 -7.12
CA VAL A 425 -9.08 -25.12 -6.62
C VAL A 425 -8.46 -25.71 -5.37
N SER A 426 -7.13 -25.70 -5.28
CA SER A 426 -6.45 -26.20 -4.08
C SER A 426 -6.78 -25.34 -2.85
N ILE A 427 -6.86 -24.02 -3.01
CA ILE A 427 -7.23 -23.09 -1.94
C ILE A 427 -8.69 -23.32 -1.51
N LEU A 428 -9.60 -23.39 -2.47
CA LEU A 428 -11.03 -23.61 -2.21
C LEU A 428 -11.27 -24.97 -1.53
N ALA A 429 -10.58 -26.02 -1.98
CA ALA A 429 -10.68 -27.34 -1.38
C ALA A 429 -10.15 -27.39 0.06
N ASP A 430 -9.08 -26.67 0.37
CA ASP A 430 -8.54 -26.57 1.73
C ASP A 430 -9.51 -25.85 2.67
N LEU A 431 -10.13 -24.74 2.23
CA LEU A 431 -11.16 -24.03 2.98
C LEU A 431 -12.39 -24.93 3.27
N VAL A 432 -12.84 -25.69 2.29
CA VAL A 432 -13.94 -26.67 2.46
C VAL A 432 -13.54 -27.76 3.43
N ALA A 433 -12.36 -28.37 3.26
CA ALA A 433 -11.87 -29.47 4.10
C ALA A 433 -11.73 -29.05 5.58
N LYS A 434 -11.45 -27.78 5.83
CA LYS A 434 -11.31 -27.21 7.18
C LYS A 434 -12.64 -26.66 7.75
N GLY A 435 -13.74 -26.82 7.02
CA GLY A 435 -15.07 -26.42 7.47
C GLY A 435 -15.31 -24.91 7.52
N LEU A 436 -14.53 -24.13 6.78
CA LEU A 436 -14.65 -22.66 6.70
C LEU A 436 -15.73 -22.23 5.68
N ALA A 437 -16.00 -23.05 4.67
CA ALA A 437 -17.00 -22.80 3.65
C ALA A 437 -18.40 -23.29 4.09
N THR A 438 -19.45 -22.55 3.71
CA THR A 438 -20.83 -22.97 3.91
C THR A 438 -21.24 -24.05 2.91
N SER A 439 -22.43 -24.69 3.11
CA SER A 439 -22.98 -25.62 2.13
C SER A 439 -23.34 -24.96 0.78
N GLU A 440 -23.63 -23.66 0.79
CA GLU A 440 -23.87 -22.86 -0.42
C GLU A 440 -22.56 -22.60 -1.15
N ASP A 441 -21.54 -22.16 -0.44
CA ASP A 441 -20.19 -21.99 -0.98
C ASP A 441 -19.69 -23.30 -1.62
N LEU A 442 -19.84 -24.44 -0.93
CA LEU A 442 -19.39 -25.74 -1.46
C LEU A 442 -20.01 -26.07 -2.82
N ARG A 443 -21.32 -25.86 -3.01
CA ARG A 443 -21.97 -26.13 -4.29
C ARG A 443 -21.43 -25.22 -5.40
N HIS A 444 -21.38 -23.92 -5.11
CA HIS A 444 -20.94 -22.92 -6.06
C HIS A 444 -19.45 -23.08 -6.43
N TRP A 445 -18.60 -23.29 -5.44
CA TRP A 445 -17.18 -23.50 -5.64
C TRP A 445 -16.86 -24.79 -6.39
N THR A 446 -17.66 -25.85 -6.17
CA THR A 446 -17.55 -27.11 -6.94
C THR A 446 -17.91 -26.88 -8.40
N GLU A 447 -18.96 -26.12 -8.71
CA GLU A 447 -19.31 -25.74 -10.06
C GLU A 447 -18.20 -24.93 -10.71
N ALA A 448 -17.70 -23.89 -10.04
CA ALA A 448 -16.61 -23.05 -10.51
C ALA A 448 -15.35 -23.89 -10.84
N ALA A 449 -14.99 -24.80 -9.95
CA ALA A 449 -13.88 -25.73 -10.15
C ALA A 449 -14.07 -26.65 -11.36
N GLN A 450 -15.22 -27.28 -11.49
CA GLN A 450 -15.55 -28.19 -12.60
C GLN A 450 -15.56 -27.44 -13.94
N ARG A 451 -16.22 -26.28 -14.01
CA ARG A 451 -16.31 -25.50 -15.25
C ARG A 451 -14.96 -24.92 -15.68
N SER A 452 -14.09 -24.60 -14.72
CA SER A 452 -12.74 -24.11 -15.02
C SER A 452 -11.76 -25.23 -15.38
N SER A 453 -12.10 -26.50 -15.19
CA SER A 453 -11.23 -27.65 -15.48
C SER A 453 -11.38 -28.26 -16.87
N ILE A 454 -12.39 -27.84 -17.62
CA ILE A 454 -12.71 -28.39 -18.94
C ILE A 454 -12.59 -27.31 -20.02
N TYR A 455 -12.16 -27.74 -21.24
CA TYR A 455 -12.18 -26.87 -22.39
C TYR A 455 -13.61 -26.45 -22.74
N ARG A 456 -13.78 -25.16 -22.99
CA ARG A 456 -15.07 -24.56 -23.40
C ARG A 456 -14.85 -23.71 -24.63
N ALA A 457 -15.51 -24.08 -25.75
CA ALA A 457 -15.40 -23.37 -27.02
C ALA A 457 -15.90 -21.91 -26.93
N ASP A 458 -16.93 -21.66 -26.11
CA ASP A 458 -17.46 -20.32 -25.86
C ASP A 458 -16.45 -19.40 -25.15
N LEU A 459 -15.64 -19.95 -24.23
CA LEU A 459 -14.55 -19.20 -23.63
C LEU A 459 -13.41 -18.94 -24.60
N ALA A 460 -13.07 -19.93 -25.45
CA ALA A 460 -12.06 -19.76 -26.49
C ALA A 460 -12.45 -18.65 -27.46
N GLU A 461 -13.74 -18.55 -27.83
CA GLU A 461 -14.27 -17.46 -28.68
C GLU A 461 -14.25 -16.10 -27.91
N LYS A 462 -14.72 -16.09 -26.66
CA LYS A 462 -14.74 -14.89 -25.82
C LYS A 462 -13.36 -14.26 -25.62
N PHE A 463 -12.34 -15.09 -25.43
CA PHE A 463 -10.98 -14.67 -25.17
C PHE A 463 -10.05 -14.71 -26.40
N ALA A 464 -10.60 -14.90 -27.59
CA ALA A 464 -9.83 -14.92 -28.85
C ALA A 464 -9.02 -13.63 -29.02
N GLY A 465 -7.72 -13.78 -29.24
CA GLY A 465 -6.79 -12.65 -29.39
C GLY A 465 -6.33 -11.99 -28.09
N THR A 466 -6.74 -12.50 -26.94
CA THR A 466 -6.28 -12.05 -25.63
C THR A 466 -5.26 -13.02 -25.01
N ARG A 467 -4.54 -12.58 -23.96
CA ARG A 467 -3.65 -13.48 -23.19
C ARG A 467 -4.43 -14.59 -22.49
N GLU A 468 -5.70 -14.38 -22.19
CA GLU A 468 -6.59 -15.35 -21.57
C GLU A 468 -6.83 -16.56 -22.46
N LEU A 469 -6.86 -16.41 -23.79
CA LEU A 469 -6.96 -17.54 -24.71
C LEU A 469 -5.78 -18.50 -24.59
N ASP A 470 -4.58 -17.97 -24.38
CA ASP A 470 -3.39 -18.79 -24.11
C ASP A 470 -3.54 -19.68 -22.88
N LEU A 471 -4.28 -19.22 -21.87
CA LEU A 471 -4.62 -20.02 -20.69
C LEU A 471 -5.41 -21.26 -21.05
N ILE A 472 -6.41 -21.09 -21.88
CA ILE A 472 -7.36 -22.13 -22.28
C ILE A 472 -6.70 -23.10 -23.28
N THR A 473 -5.85 -22.58 -24.16
CA THR A 473 -5.26 -23.37 -25.26
C THR A 473 -3.94 -24.03 -24.96
N ARG A 474 -3.13 -23.49 -24.04
CA ARG A 474 -1.81 -24.02 -23.72
C ARG A 474 -1.83 -25.19 -22.75
N HIS A 475 -2.92 -25.41 -22.03
CA HIS A 475 -2.97 -26.52 -21.07
C HIS A 475 -3.30 -27.80 -21.82
N PRO A 476 -2.43 -28.85 -21.76
CA PRO A 476 -2.66 -30.11 -22.46
C PRO A 476 -3.98 -30.78 -22.07
N TYR A 477 -4.46 -30.56 -20.84
CA TYR A 477 -5.74 -31.08 -20.36
C TYR A 477 -6.98 -30.47 -21.06
N TYR A 478 -6.86 -29.34 -21.70
CA TYR A 478 -7.97 -28.69 -22.41
C TYR A 478 -8.11 -29.16 -23.85
N LYS A 479 -7.10 -29.83 -24.43
CA LYS A 479 -7.11 -30.29 -25.82
C LYS A 479 -7.67 -31.71 -26.03
N GLU A 480 -7.81 -32.50 -24.97
CA GLU A 480 -8.09 -33.94 -25.09
C GLU A 480 -9.41 -34.40 -24.47
N ARG A 481 -10.36 -33.49 -24.16
CA ARG A 481 -11.66 -33.89 -23.60
C ARG A 481 -12.83 -33.23 -24.28
#